data_79e0b3ca02905ee8cdaf39a5aed6b06e
#
_entry.id   79e0b3ca02905ee8cdaf39a5aed6b06e
#
_cell.length_a   1.000
_cell.length_b   1.000
_cell.length_c   1.000
_cell.angle_alpha   90.00
_cell.angle_beta   90.00
_cell.angle_gamma   90.00
#
_symmetry.space_group_name_H-M   'P 1'
#
loop_
_entity.id
_entity.type
_entity.pdbx_description
1 polymer ?
#
loop_
_entity_poly.entity_id
_entity_poly.type
_entity_poly.pdbx_seq_one_letter_code
_entity_poly.pdbx_strand_id
1 'polypeptide(L)'
;MAIHRGEIYFVNLNPANGREQAGERPVLVLSIDAINKLPLVITVVVGTKGENISRDYPTNVRVSPTESGLPVETVFLCFQIRSLDPKRFPEKLSGKVSDEVMEKIENAVRYCLGL
;
A
#
# COMPACT_ATOMS: atom_id res chain seq x y z
N MET A 1 6.61 -13.97 11.79
CA MET A 1 6.87 -12.75 11.00
C MET A 1 5.96 -11.65 11.49
N ALA A 2 6.49 -10.46 11.71
CA ALA A 2 5.71 -9.30 12.17
C ALA A 2 5.53 -8.33 10.99
N ILE A 3 4.29 -7.89 10.79
CA ILE A 3 3.94 -6.93 9.75
C ILE A 3 3.58 -5.62 10.44
N HIS A 4 4.25 -4.53 10.07
CA HIS A 4 4.09 -3.24 10.71
C HIS A 4 3.52 -2.19 9.76
N ARG A 5 2.74 -1.28 10.33
CA ARG A 5 2.21 -0.11 9.61
C ARG A 5 3.35 0.65 8.94
N GLY A 6 3.15 1.05 7.69
CA GLY A 6 4.13 1.78 6.90
C GLY A 6 5.10 0.91 6.12
N GLU A 7 5.09 -0.39 6.34
CA GLU A 7 5.91 -1.33 5.57
C GLU A 7 5.29 -1.62 4.21
N ILE A 8 6.16 -1.92 3.24
CA ILE A 8 5.75 -2.22 1.87
C ILE A 8 6.18 -3.65 1.53
N TYR A 9 5.24 -4.42 1.00
CA TYR A 9 5.46 -5.79 0.53
C TYR A 9 4.92 -5.95 -0.88
N PHE A 10 5.56 -6.80 -1.69
CA PHE A 10 4.98 -7.22 -2.97
C PHE A 10 4.09 -8.42 -2.72
N VAL A 11 2.82 -8.30 -3.09
CA VAL A 11 1.79 -9.31 -2.84
C VAL A 11 1.04 -9.61 -4.14
N ASN A 12 0.74 -10.88 -4.37
CA ASN A 12 -0.11 -11.28 -5.48
C ASN A 12 -1.58 -11.01 -5.11
N LEU A 13 -2.22 -10.14 -5.86
CA LEU A 13 -3.60 -9.70 -5.61
C LEU A 13 -4.64 -10.51 -6.36
N ASN A 14 -4.22 -11.49 -7.17
CA ASN A 14 -5.15 -12.35 -7.89
C ASN A 14 -5.85 -13.32 -6.94
N PRO A 15 -7.10 -13.69 -7.21
CA PRO A 15 -7.94 -13.22 -8.32
C PRO A 15 -8.44 -11.79 -8.09
N ALA A 16 -8.57 -11.04 -9.18
CA ALA A 16 -9.08 -9.67 -9.15
C ALA A 16 -10.19 -9.54 -10.21
N ASN A 17 -11.13 -8.62 -9.98
CA ASN A 17 -12.26 -8.39 -10.87
C ASN A 17 -12.27 -6.94 -11.36
N GLY A 18 -12.51 -6.75 -12.66
CA GLY A 18 -12.74 -5.45 -13.26
C GLY A 18 -11.61 -4.45 -12.99
N ARG A 19 -11.95 -3.37 -12.31
CA ARG A 19 -11.03 -2.26 -12.02
C ARG A 19 -10.10 -2.49 -10.85
N GLU A 20 -10.18 -3.63 -10.19
CA GLU A 20 -9.26 -3.98 -9.10
C GLU A 20 -7.85 -4.17 -9.65
N GLN A 21 -6.85 -3.73 -8.89
CA GLN A 21 -5.46 -4.01 -9.23
C GLN A 21 -5.20 -5.51 -9.17
N ALA A 22 -4.49 -6.03 -10.15
CA ALA A 22 -4.27 -7.46 -10.32
C ALA A 22 -2.77 -7.78 -10.36
N GLY A 23 -2.44 -9.05 -10.12
CA GLY A 23 -1.08 -9.55 -10.17
C GLY A 23 -0.26 -9.14 -8.96
N GLU A 24 1.05 -9.22 -9.11
CA GLU A 24 1.97 -8.86 -8.03
C GLU A 24 2.17 -7.36 -7.99
N ARG A 25 1.81 -6.76 -6.85
CA ARG A 25 1.84 -5.30 -6.67
C ARG A 25 2.44 -4.95 -5.32
N PRO A 26 3.11 -3.80 -5.22
CA PRO A 26 3.51 -3.29 -3.91
C PRO A 26 2.27 -2.86 -3.15
N VAL A 27 2.18 -3.27 -1.88
CA VAL A 27 1.11 -2.85 -0.98
C VAL A 27 1.73 -2.20 0.24
N LEU A 28 1.14 -1.09 0.68
CA LEU A 28 1.58 -0.34 1.85
C LEU A 28 0.63 -0.66 3.00
N VAL A 29 1.18 -1.13 4.10
CA VAL A 29 0.40 -1.51 5.27
C VAL A 29 -0.17 -0.27 5.94
N LEU A 30 -1.48 -0.19 5.98
CA LEU A 30 -2.24 0.94 6.52
C LEU A 30 -2.73 0.69 7.94
N SER A 31 -3.10 -0.56 8.25
CA SER A 31 -3.63 -0.92 9.56
C SER A 31 -2.56 -0.83 10.65
N ILE A 32 -2.99 -0.51 11.87
CA ILE A 32 -2.09 -0.30 13.01
C ILE A 32 -1.49 -1.63 13.51
N ASP A 33 -0.34 -1.54 14.14
CA ASP A 33 0.39 -2.71 14.61
C ASP A 33 -0.42 -3.56 15.59
N ALA A 34 -1.24 -2.93 16.43
CA ALA A 34 -2.09 -3.66 17.37
C ALA A 34 -3.09 -4.58 16.67
N ILE A 35 -3.55 -4.21 15.48
CA ILE A 35 -4.42 -5.04 14.64
C ILE A 35 -3.60 -6.07 13.86
N ASN A 36 -2.45 -5.64 13.33
CA ASN A 36 -1.62 -6.48 12.46
C ASN A 36 -1.09 -7.73 13.15
N LYS A 37 -0.91 -7.71 14.46
CA LYS A 37 -0.42 -8.86 15.23
C LYS A 37 -1.52 -9.86 15.60
N LEU A 38 -2.78 -9.54 15.36
CA LEU A 38 -3.90 -10.44 15.60
C LEU A 38 -4.05 -11.42 14.43
N PRO A 39 -4.68 -12.59 14.63
CA PRO A 39 -4.94 -13.52 13.52
C PRO A 39 -6.12 -13.04 12.67
N LEU A 40 -6.03 -11.81 12.16
CA LEU A 40 -7.05 -11.14 11.36
C LEU A 40 -6.42 -10.74 10.03
N VAL A 41 -7.16 -9.96 9.26
CA VAL A 41 -6.65 -9.42 7.98
C VAL A 41 -5.78 -8.19 8.22
N ILE A 42 -4.91 -7.92 7.25
CA ILE A 42 -4.05 -6.73 7.21
C ILE A 42 -4.64 -5.80 6.15
N THR A 43 -4.90 -4.55 6.51
CA THR A 43 -5.45 -3.58 5.56
C THR A 43 -4.33 -2.78 4.91
N VAL A 44 -4.39 -2.70 3.58
CA VAL A 44 -3.34 -2.08 2.77
C VAL A 44 -3.94 -1.13 1.74
N VAL A 45 -3.10 -0.25 1.21
CA VAL A 45 -3.36 0.46 -0.05
C VAL A 45 -2.43 -0.11 -1.11
N VAL A 46 -2.93 -0.19 -2.34
CA VAL A 46 -2.21 -0.83 -3.45
C VAL A 46 -1.43 0.22 -4.24
N GLY A 47 -0.20 -0.13 -4.61
CA GLY A 47 0.64 0.73 -5.43
C GLY A 47 0.81 0.21 -6.86
N THR A 48 1.25 1.10 -7.73
CA THR A 48 1.63 0.79 -9.10
C THR A 48 2.87 1.61 -9.46
N LYS A 49 3.58 1.22 -10.51
CA LYS A 49 4.74 1.99 -10.99
C LYS A 49 4.33 3.40 -11.33
N GLY A 50 5.16 4.38 -10.98
CA GLY A 50 4.90 5.80 -11.26
C GLY A 50 4.69 6.10 -12.74
N GLU A 51 5.36 5.37 -13.63
CA GLU A 51 5.20 5.53 -15.07
C GLU A 51 3.79 5.23 -15.57
N ASN A 52 3.00 4.46 -14.81
CA ASN A 52 1.63 4.12 -15.18
C ASN A 52 0.64 5.25 -14.86
N ILE A 53 1.06 6.24 -14.09
CA ILE A 53 0.19 7.34 -13.64
C ILE A 53 0.80 8.65 -14.12
N SER A 54 0.18 9.27 -15.13
CA SER A 54 0.70 10.48 -15.78
C SER A 54 0.32 11.78 -15.06
N ARG A 55 -0.68 11.72 -14.19
CA ARG A 55 -1.17 12.89 -13.44
C ARG A 55 -1.25 12.58 -11.95
N ASP A 56 -1.14 13.64 -11.15
CA ASP A 56 -1.36 13.54 -9.71
C ASP A 56 -2.80 13.89 -9.38
N TYR A 57 -3.40 13.10 -8.50
CA TYR A 57 -4.77 13.27 -8.03
C TYR A 57 -4.77 13.22 -6.50
N PRO A 58 -5.74 13.89 -5.85
CA PRO A 58 -5.82 13.83 -4.37
C PRO A 58 -6.08 12.42 -3.82
N THR A 59 -6.47 11.48 -4.68
CA THR A 59 -6.66 10.06 -4.32
C THR A 59 -5.35 9.27 -4.31
N ASN A 60 -4.25 9.84 -4.82
CA ASN A 60 -2.99 9.12 -5.04
C ASN A 60 -1.84 9.80 -4.30
N VAL A 61 -0.85 9.00 -3.90
CA VAL A 61 0.38 9.50 -3.32
C VAL A 61 1.56 8.92 -4.08
N ARG A 62 2.36 9.82 -4.66
CA ARG A 62 3.57 9.46 -5.42
C ARG A 62 4.75 9.44 -4.46
N VAL A 63 5.48 8.32 -4.46
CA VAL A 63 6.59 8.09 -3.53
C VAL A 63 7.85 7.74 -4.33
N SER A 64 8.92 8.49 -4.10
CA SER A 64 10.19 8.26 -4.78
C SER A 64 10.89 7.01 -4.25
N PRO A 65 11.86 6.45 -5.03
CA PRO A 65 12.68 5.33 -4.52
C PRO A 65 13.41 5.67 -3.22
N THR A 66 13.86 6.90 -3.06
CA THR A 66 14.52 7.36 -1.84
C THR A 66 13.58 7.30 -0.64
N GLU A 67 12.31 7.64 -0.84
CA GLU A 67 11.31 7.67 0.24
C GLU A 67 10.81 6.27 0.61
N SER A 68 10.76 5.35 -0.35
CA SER A 68 10.16 4.02 -0.14
C SER A 68 11.19 2.91 0.03
N GLY A 69 12.39 3.08 -0.53
CA GLY A 69 13.35 2.00 -0.64
C GLY A 69 13.07 1.03 -1.79
N LEU A 70 12.03 1.30 -2.59
CA LEU A 70 11.72 0.48 -3.76
C LEU A 70 12.61 0.88 -4.94
N PRO A 71 12.81 -0.01 -5.93
CA PRO A 71 13.72 0.28 -7.04
C PRO A 71 13.19 1.34 -8.01
N VAL A 72 11.88 1.58 -8.04
CA VAL A 72 11.27 2.56 -8.94
C VAL A 72 10.28 3.44 -8.18
N GLU A 73 9.99 4.62 -8.74
CA GLU A 73 8.92 5.47 -8.25
C GLU A 73 7.60 4.71 -8.25
N THR A 74 6.85 4.84 -7.17
CA THR A 74 5.59 4.12 -6.96
C THR A 74 4.49 5.12 -6.61
N VAL A 75 3.32 4.92 -7.18
CA VAL A 75 2.12 5.69 -6.83
C VAL A 75 1.18 4.76 -6.07
N PHE A 76 0.85 5.15 -4.84
CA PHE A 76 -0.13 4.42 -4.04
C PHE A 76 -1.53 4.96 -4.35
N LEU A 77 -2.40 4.04 -4.76
CA LEU A 77 -3.77 4.34 -5.17
C LEU A 77 -4.65 4.20 -3.93
N CYS A 78 -4.87 5.30 -3.22
CA CYS A 78 -5.50 5.25 -1.90
C CYS A 78 -7.01 4.97 -1.95
N PHE A 79 -7.58 4.82 -3.14
CA PHE A 79 -8.93 4.28 -3.34
C PHE A 79 -8.91 2.75 -3.57
N GLN A 80 -7.75 2.14 -3.76
CA GLN A 80 -7.57 0.69 -3.87
C GLN A 80 -7.17 0.14 -2.49
N ILE A 81 -8.12 0.15 -1.58
CA ILE A 81 -7.91 -0.33 -0.21
C ILE A 81 -8.35 -1.79 -0.16
N ARG A 82 -7.49 -2.66 0.40
CA ARG A 82 -7.79 -4.08 0.51
C ARG A 82 -7.43 -4.60 1.89
N SER A 83 -8.19 -5.59 2.35
CA SER A 83 -7.85 -6.34 3.55
C SER A 83 -7.46 -7.74 3.11
N LEU A 84 -6.23 -8.12 3.43
CA LEU A 84 -5.59 -9.34 2.94
C LEU A 84 -5.25 -10.27 4.09
N ASP A 85 -5.40 -11.58 3.85
CA ASP A 85 -4.93 -12.57 4.81
C ASP A 85 -3.41 -12.45 4.98
N PRO A 86 -2.86 -12.51 6.19
CA PRO A 86 -1.42 -12.44 6.42
C PRO A 86 -0.62 -13.47 5.62
N LYS A 87 -1.21 -14.60 5.27
CA LYS A 87 -0.55 -15.64 4.47
C LYS A 87 -0.18 -15.19 3.06
N ARG A 88 -0.80 -14.12 2.56
CA ARG A 88 -0.46 -13.57 1.24
C ARG A 88 0.87 -12.82 1.25
N PHE A 89 1.36 -12.44 2.42
CA PHE A 89 2.56 -11.61 2.54
C PHE A 89 3.82 -12.47 2.51
N PRO A 90 4.82 -12.10 1.69
CA PRO A 90 6.12 -12.77 1.73
C PRO A 90 6.85 -12.41 3.02
N GLU A 91 7.84 -13.21 3.38
CA GLU A 91 8.67 -12.90 4.55
C GLU A 91 9.54 -11.66 4.33
N LYS A 92 9.93 -11.43 3.08
CA LYS A 92 10.86 -10.35 2.73
C LYS A 92 10.13 -9.00 2.66
N LEU A 93 10.57 -8.08 3.50
CA LEU A 93 10.18 -6.68 3.45
C LEU A 93 10.80 -6.04 2.19
N SER A 94 10.00 -5.31 1.41
CA SER A 94 10.48 -4.65 0.19
C SER A 94 10.81 -3.18 0.38
N GLY A 95 10.13 -2.52 1.31
CA GLY A 95 10.36 -1.11 1.58
C GLY A 95 9.60 -0.65 2.80
N LYS A 96 9.77 0.62 3.12
CA LYS A 96 9.14 1.26 4.28
C LYS A 96 9.08 2.76 4.03
N VAL A 97 8.04 3.39 4.52
CA VAL A 97 7.89 4.85 4.39
C VAL A 97 7.98 5.54 5.76
N SER A 98 8.32 6.82 5.72
CA SER A 98 8.39 7.68 6.90
C SER A 98 7.01 8.07 7.39
N ASP A 99 6.95 8.62 8.60
CA ASP A 99 5.71 9.18 9.15
C ASP A 99 5.17 10.32 8.29
N GLU A 100 6.04 11.10 7.65
CA GLU A 100 5.61 12.16 6.73
C GLU A 100 4.87 11.61 5.53
N VAL A 101 5.39 10.54 4.92
CA VAL A 101 4.73 9.89 3.79
C VAL A 101 3.42 9.24 4.26
N MET A 102 3.43 8.60 5.44
CA MET A 102 2.21 8.03 6.00
C MET A 102 1.13 9.09 6.21
N GLU A 103 1.49 10.29 6.61
CA GLU A 103 0.52 11.39 6.76
C GLU A 103 -0.13 11.73 5.42
N LYS A 104 0.65 11.75 4.34
CA LYS A 104 0.11 11.97 2.99
C LYS A 104 -0.85 10.85 2.58
N ILE A 105 -0.49 9.61 2.89
CA ILE A 105 -1.35 8.44 2.63
C ILE A 105 -2.65 8.56 3.42
N GLU A 106 -2.57 8.91 4.70
CA GLU A 106 -3.75 9.09 5.56
C GLU A 106 -4.68 10.16 5.00
N ASN A 107 -4.14 11.29 4.57
CA ASN A 107 -4.92 12.38 3.99
C ASN A 107 -5.63 11.94 2.71
N ALA A 108 -4.94 11.20 1.86
CA ALA A 108 -5.54 10.67 0.64
C ALA A 108 -6.63 9.64 0.92
N VAL A 109 -6.43 8.78 1.92
CA VAL A 109 -7.44 7.81 2.35
C VAL A 109 -8.67 8.53 2.91
N ARG A 110 -8.48 9.55 3.76
CA ARG A 110 -9.58 10.37 4.27
C ARG A 110 -10.36 11.00 3.13
N TYR A 111 -9.67 11.53 2.15
CA TYR A 111 -10.29 12.11 0.97
C TYR A 111 -11.15 11.08 0.22
N CYS A 112 -10.59 9.90 -0.01
CA CYS A 112 -11.29 8.83 -0.75
C CYS A 112 -12.54 8.33 -0.03
N LEU A 113 -12.49 8.29 1.31
CA LEU A 113 -13.56 7.71 2.13
C LEU A 113 -14.50 8.75 2.74
N GLY A 114 -14.21 10.03 2.58
CA GLY A 114 -15.03 11.10 3.15
C GLY A 114 -14.91 11.21 4.67
N LEU A 115 -13.77 10.86 5.22
CA LEU A 115 -13.53 10.89 6.66
C LEU A 115 -13.01 12.25 7.15
#